data_9bba092ddc7b491df3e2db18ab99bcc5
#
_entry.id   9bba092ddc7b491df3e2db18ab99bcc5
#
_cell.length_a   1.000
_cell.length_b   1.000
_cell.length_c   1.000
_cell.angle_alpha   90.00
_cell.angle_beta   90.00
_cell.angle_gamma   90.00
#
_symmetry.space_group_name_H-M   'P 1'
#
loop_
_entity.id
_entity.type
_entity.pdbx_description
1 polymer ?
#
loop_
_entity_poly.entity_id
_entity_poly.type
_entity_poly.pdbx_seq_one_letter_code
_entity_poly.pdbx_strand_id
1 'polypeptide(L)'
;MEHKEAERFYRQELEWPTITFDCVDWDGLRMALEPKGDPFRLWLSKQVNGFCGTQSMVAHWDKTRDGSCPDCGMREDAGHLMRCPSHSRTEVLHAQVEDLVRWMDANDTAASVSFWISKYITLRNARRLSSFPNLLEELRRFAAEQDAIGWHEFTEGGISKDLFRIHREHLETVQGIK
;
A
#
# COMPACT_ATOMS: atom_id res chain seq x y z
N MET A 1 12.67 16.97 -3.20
CA MET A 1 13.71 16.03 -2.69
C MET A 1 14.15 15.23 -3.90
N GLU A 2 15.42 15.27 -4.23
CA GLU A 2 15.89 14.57 -5.42
C GLU A 2 15.74 13.05 -5.23
N HIS A 3 15.28 12.35 -6.26
CA HIS A 3 15.11 10.88 -6.28
C HIS A 3 16.33 10.11 -5.72
N LYS A 4 17.51 10.67 -5.80
CA LYS A 4 18.76 10.07 -5.30
C LYS A 4 18.83 9.88 -3.79
N GLU A 5 18.26 10.79 -2.99
CA GLU A 5 18.26 10.65 -1.52
C GLU A 5 17.24 9.60 -1.09
N ALA A 6 16.05 9.59 -1.72
CA ALA A 6 15.06 8.55 -1.49
C ALA A 6 15.59 7.18 -1.91
N GLU A 7 16.19 7.05 -3.11
CA GLU A 7 16.84 5.82 -3.57
C GLU A 7 17.87 5.31 -2.58
N ARG A 8 18.74 6.22 -2.09
CA ARG A 8 19.76 5.87 -1.09
C ARG A 8 19.13 5.33 0.19
N PHE A 9 18.07 5.95 0.70
CA PHE A 9 17.36 5.50 1.89
C PHE A 9 16.78 4.09 1.70
N TYR A 10 16.01 3.87 0.63
CA TYR A 10 15.40 2.56 0.37
C TYR A 10 16.44 1.45 0.18
N ARG A 11 17.58 1.76 -0.43
CA ARG A 11 18.66 0.79 -0.63
C ARG A 11 19.45 0.49 0.64
N GLN A 12 19.70 1.48 1.49
CA GLN A 12 20.55 1.33 2.68
C GLN A 12 19.78 0.87 3.91
N GLU A 13 18.56 1.42 4.12
CA GLU A 13 17.77 1.15 5.32
C GLU A 13 16.78 -0.02 5.12
N LEU A 14 16.24 -0.17 3.91
CA LEU A 14 15.27 -1.23 3.60
C LEU A 14 15.86 -2.35 2.75
N GLU A 15 17.17 -2.28 2.45
CA GLU A 15 17.90 -3.29 1.65
C GLU A 15 17.26 -3.60 0.29
N TRP A 16 16.53 -2.63 -0.29
CA TRP A 16 15.85 -2.83 -1.55
C TRP A 16 16.85 -2.99 -2.71
N PRO A 17 16.68 -4.00 -3.58
CA PRO A 17 17.38 -4.05 -4.87
C PRO A 17 17.02 -2.81 -5.69
N THR A 18 17.96 -2.31 -6.49
CA THR A 18 17.74 -1.16 -7.38
C THR A 18 16.53 -1.37 -8.28
N ILE A 19 16.35 -2.57 -8.81
CA ILE A 19 15.23 -2.92 -9.67
C ILE A 19 13.86 -2.74 -8.95
N THR A 20 13.78 -3.03 -7.67
CA THR A 20 12.56 -2.85 -6.88
C THR A 20 12.22 -1.37 -6.74
N PHE A 21 13.21 -0.54 -6.44
CA PHE A 21 13.02 0.91 -6.37
C PHE A 21 12.54 1.48 -7.72
N ASP A 22 13.11 1.00 -8.82
CA ASP A 22 12.74 1.43 -10.17
C ASP A 22 11.35 0.96 -10.61
N CYS A 23 10.79 -0.07 -9.99
CA CYS A 23 9.43 -0.55 -10.25
C CYS A 23 8.34 0.34 -9.64
N VAL A 24 8.65 1.15 -8.62
CA VAL A 24 7.65 2.00 -7.94
C VAL A 24 7.29 3.22 -8.79
N ASP A 25 6.00 3.55 -8.85
CA ASP A 25 5.50 4.78 -9.48
C ASP A 25 5.63 5.99 -8.54
N TRP A 26 6.86 6.48 -8.41
CA TRP A 26 7.18 7.65 -7.57
C TRP A 26 6.49 8.93 -8.04
N ASP A 27 6.30 9.09 -9.35
CA ASP A 27 5.61 10.25 -9.91
C ASP A 27 4.13 10.20 -9.61
N GLY A 28 3.49 9.04 -9.76
CA GLY A 28 2.10 8.84 -9.36
C GLY A 28 1.88 9.10 -7.88
N LEU A 29 2.75 8.60 -7.01
CA LEU A 29 2.69 8.88 -5.57
C LEU A 29 2.84 10.38 -5.28
N ARG A 30 3.81 11.04 -5.91
CA ARG A 30 4.00 12.50 -5.76
C ARG A 30 2.75 13.27 -6.19
N MET A 31 2.19 12.96 -7.36
CA MET A 31 0.98 13.61 -7.87
C MET A 31 -0.23 13.38 -6.95
N ALA A 32 -0.38 12.18 -6.39
CA ALA A 32 -1.46 11.87 -5.45
C ALA A 32 -1.34 12.65 -4.14
N LEU A 33 -0.11 12.98 -3.71
CA LEU A 33 0.16 13.72 -2.48
C LEU A 33 0.14 15.24 -2.67
N GLU A 34 0.36 15.73 -3.88
CA GLU A 34 0.43 17.17 -4.17
C GLU A 34 -0.82 17.95 -3.71
N PRO A 35 -2.06 17.49 -3.99
CA PRO A 35 -3.28 18.16 -3.55
C PRO A 35 -3.61 17.97 -2.06
N LYS A 36 -2.85 17.13 -1.33
CA LYS A 36 -3.13 16.84 0.07
C LYS A 36 -2.53 17.90 0.98
N GLY A 37 -3.29 18.28 2.01
CA GLY A 37 -2.82 19.23 3.04
C GLY A 37 -1.67 18.66 3.90
N ASP A 38 -0.93 19.56 4.53
CA ASP A 38 0.21 19.19 5.38
C ASP A 38 -0.10 18.18 6.50
N PRO A 39 -1.29 18.22 7.16
CA PRO A 39 -1.63 17.20 8.16
C PRO A 39 -1.63 15.78 7.60
N PHE A 40 -2.13 15.59 6.37
CA PHE A 40 -2.14 14.27 5.72
C PHE A 40 -0.73 13.82 5.32
N ARG A 41 0.06 14.73 4.75
CA ARG A 41 1.46 14.45 4.37
C ARG A 41 2.30 14.08 5.60
N LEU A 42 2.12 14.80 6.70
CA LEU A 42 2.79 14.52 7.97
C LEU A 42 2.35 13.16 8.55
N TRP A 43 1.05 12.85 8.49
CA TRP A 43 0.54 11.55 8.92
C TRP A 43 1.17 10.42 8.10
N LEU A 44 1.16 10.53 6.76
CA LEU A 44 1.76 9.52 5.89
C LEU A 44 3.26 9.36 6.15
N SER A 45 4.00 10.47 6.30
CA SER A 45 5.42 10.43 6.64
C SER A 45 5.67 9.69 7.95
N LYS A 46 4.84 9.90 8.97
CA LYS A 46 4.93 9.15 10.23
C LYS A 46 4.62 7.67 10.05
N GLN A 47 3.60 7.36 9.25
CA GLN A 47 3.20 5.97 8.96
C GLN A 47 4.34 5.19 8.30
N VAL A 48 4.92 5.74 7.22
CA VAL A 48 6.03 5.13 6.45
C VAL A 48 7.28 4.92 7.33
N ASN A 49 7.56 5.83 8.25
CA ASN A 49 8.71 5.72 9.15
C ASN A 49 8.41 4.97 10.47
N GLY A 50 7.24 4.34 10.60
CA GLY A 50 6.86 3.62 11.81
C GLY A 50 6.58 4.50 13.04
N PHE A 51 6.53 5.84 12.89
CA PHE A 51 6.24 6.80 13.97
C PHE A 51 4.73 7.11 14.12
N CYS A 52 3.86 6.27 13.60
CA CYS A 52 2.43 6.40 13.83
C CYS A 52 2.08 6.09 15.30
N GLY A 53 0.93 6.58 15.76
CA GLY A 53 0.49 6.48 17.16
C GLY A 53 0.04 5.07 17.59
N THR A 54 0.87 4.06 17.33
CA THR A 54 0.64 2.67 17.76
C THR A 54 0.96 2.47 19.23
N GLN A 55 0.46 1.40 19.84
CA GLN A 55 0.77 1.07 21.24
C GLN A 55 2.27 0.84 21.47
N SER A 56 2.98 0.25 20.49
CA SER A 56 4.45 0.13 20.57
C SER A 56 5.15 1.48 20.63
N MET A 57 4.66 2.45 19.87
CA MET A 57 5.22 3.81 19.88
C MET A 57 4.87 4.52 21.20
N VAL A 58 3.63 4.37 21.69
CA VAL A 58 3.23 4.90 23.00
C VAL A 58 4.10 4.31 24.11
N ALA A 59 4.34 2.99 24.12
CA ALA A 59 5.19 2.31 25.10
C ALA A 59 6.67 2.74 25.01
N HIS A 60 7.12 3.27 23.87
CA HIS A 60 8.45 3.86 23.77
C HIS A 60 8.60 5.10 24.66
N TRP A 61 7.55 5.90 24.77
CA TRP A 61 7.51 7.14 25.55
C TRP A 61 6.99 6.92 26.97
N ASP A 62 5.96 6.08 27.13
CA ASP A 62 5.33 5.74 28.41
C ASP A 62 5.65 4.30 28.79
N LYS A 63 6.61 4.12 29.69
CA LYS A 63 7.09 2.80 30.16
C LYS A 63 6.08 2.03 31.02
N THR A 64 4.93 2.62 31.32
CA THR A 64 3.81 1.89 31.97
C THR A 64 2.98 1.08 30.98
N ARG A 65 3.16 1.30 29.67
CA ARG A 65 2.50 0.57 28.58
C ARG A 65 3.38 -0.57 28.09
N ASP A 66 2.75 -1.69 27.73
CA ASP A 66 3.44 -2.88 27.21
C ASP A 66 3.55 -2.93 25.68
N GLY A 67 2.89 -1.99 24.98
CA GLY A 67 2.87 -1.91 23.52
C GLY A 67 1.95 -2.92 22.84
N SER A 68 1.07 -3.58 23.59
CA SER A 68 0.14 -4.59 23.08
C SER A 68 -1.10 -3.96 22.46
N CYS A 69 -1.56 -4.57 21.36
CA CYS A 69 -2.83 -4.23 20.72
C CYS A 69 -4.01 -4.51 21.66
N PRO A 70 -4.90 -3.54 21.91
CA PRO A 70 -6.03 -3.75 22.81
C PRO A 70 -7.04 -4.76 22.28
N ASP A 71 -7.06 -5.03 20.97
CA ASP A 71 -8.04 -5.92 20.33
C ASP A 71 -7.57 -7.39 20.29
N CYS A 72 -6.28 -7.67 20.15
CA CYS A 72 -5.76 -9.03 19.99
C CYS A 72 -4.60 -9.40 20.92
N GLY A 73 -4.08 -8.46 21.71
CA GLY A 73 -2.97 -8.69 22.66
C GLY A 73 -1.58 -8.81 22.03
N MET A 74 -1.46 -8.86 20.72
CA MET A 74 -0.15 -8.89 20.06
C MET A 74 0.49 -7.50 20.08
N ARG A 75 1.82 -7.44 19.91
CA ARG A 75 2.53 -6.16 19.77
C ARG A 75 1.94 -5.35 18.63
N GLU A 76 1.56 -4.08 18.90
CA GLU A 76 0.98 -3.19 17.91
C GLU A 76 2.04 -2.22 17.38
N ASP A 77 2.64 -2.57 16.25
CA ASP A 77 3.45 -1.67 15.41
C ASP A 77 2.65 -1.17 14.20
N ALA A 78 3.26 -0.35 13.35
CA ALA A 78 2.61 0.19 12.15
C ALA A 78 2.09 -0.92 11.22
N GLY A 79 2.86 -1.97 11.01
CA GLY A 79 2.47 -3.10 10.18
C GLY A 79 1.34 -3.93 10.79
N HIS A 80 1.21 -3.97 12.12
CA HIS A 80 0.14 -4.69 12.81
C HIS A 80 -1.24 -4.07 12.56
N LEU A 81 -1.33 -2.75 12.43
CA LEU A 81 -2.62 -2.07 12.26
C LEU A 81 -3.46 -2.68 11.13
N MET A 82 -2.83 -2.91 9.98
CA MET A 82 -3.48 -3.50 8.81
C MET A 82 -3.62 -5.04 8.89
N ARG A 83 -2.82 -5.70 9.73
CA ARG A 83 -2.76 -7.16 9.85
C ARG A 83 -3.39 -7.71 11.12
N CYS A 84 -3.94 -6.85 11.98
CA CYS A 84 -4.57 -7.29 13.23
C CYS A 84 -5.65 -8.35 12.97
N PRO A 85 -5.55 -9.54 13.58
CA PRO A 85 -6.48 -10.64 13.33
C PRO A 85 -7.81 -10.51 14.08
N SER A 86 -7.99 -9.47 14.92
CA SER A 86 -9.22 -9.29 15.65
C SER A 86 -10.42 -9.12 14.71
N HIS A 87 -11.58 -9.61 15.15
CA HIS A 87 -12.80 -9.55 14.36
C HIS A 87 -13.20 -8.10 14.04
N SER A 88 -13.19 -7.23 15.05
CA SER A 88 -13.54 -5.82 14.91
C SER A 88 -12.65 -5.09 13.89
N ARG A 89 -11.31 -5.31 13.95
CA ARG A 89 -10.38 -4.72 12.97
C ARG A 89 -10.57 -5.29 11.58
N THR A 90 -10.94 -6.57 11.49
CA THR A 90 -11.22 -7.21 10.20
C THR A 90 -12.47 -6.65 9.55
N GLU A 91 -13.54 -6.43 10.31
CA GLU A 91 -14.77 -5.79 9.80
C GLU A 91 -14.51 -4.37 9.31
N VAL A 92 -13.75 -3.57 10.08
CA VAL A 92 -13.36 -2.21 9.67
C VAL A 92 -12.55 -2.24 8.37
N LEU A 93 -11.57 -3.16 8.25
CA LEU A 93 -10.78 -3.28 7.01
C LEU A 93 -11.68 -3.62 5.82
N HIS A 94 -12.58 -4.59 5.96
CA HIS A 94 -13.49 -4.97 4.89
C HIS A 94 -14.38 -3.81 4.45
N ALA A 95 -14.98 -3.08 5.40
CA ALA A 95 -15.79 -1.91 5.10
C ALA A 95 -14.98 -0.83 4.35
N GLN A 96 -13.73 -0.57 4.75
CA GLN A 96 -12.85 0.39 4.07
C GLN A 96 -12.44 -0.09 2.66
N VAL A 97 -12.25 -1.39 2.47
CA VAL A 97 -11.96 -1.95 1.14
C VAL A 97 -13.20 -1.84 0.23
N GLU A 98 -14.40 -2.06 0.74
CA GLU A 98 -15.64 -1.85 -0.02
C GLU A 98 -15.81 -0.38 -0.42
N ASP A 99 -15.49 0.57 0.47
CA ASP A 99 -15.48 2.00 0.15
C ASP A 99 -14.45 2.33 -0.94
N LEU A 100 -13.26 1.75 -0.86
CA LEU A 100 -12.23 1.89 -1.87
C LEU A 100 -12.68 1.34 -3.23
N VAL A 101 -13.32 0.17 -3.26
CA VAL A 101 -13.85 -0.41 -4.50
C VAL A 101 -14.90 0.52 -5.12
N ARG A 102 -15.85 1.03 -4.32
CA ARG A 102 -16.84 1.99 -4.81
C ARG A 102 -16.20 3.27 -5.36
N TRP A 103 -15.15 3.74 -4.70
CA TRP A 103 -14.39 4.90 -5.19
C TRP A 103 -13.67 4.59 -6.51
N MET A 104 -13.03 3.43 -6.62
CA MET A 104 -12.35 3.00 -7.85
C MET A 104 -13.33 2.88 -9.02
N ASP A 105 -14.51 2.28 -8.79
CA ASP A 105 -15.55 2.13 -9.80
C ASP A 105 -16.11 3.49 -10.24
N ALA A 106 -16.29 4.42 -9.30
CA ALA A 106 -16.75 5.79 -9.60
C ALA A 106 -15.69 6.64 -10.34
N ASN A 107 -14.45 6.20 -10.38
CA ASN A 107 -13.34 6.87 -11.08
C ASN A 107 -12.82 6.05 -12.28
N ASP A 108 -13.67 5.24 -12.88
CA ASP A 108 -13.38 4.45 -14.09
C ASP A 108 -12.11 3.58 -13.97
N THR A 109 -11.83 3.07 -12.76
CA THR A 109 -10.72 2.13 -12.59
C THR A 109 -11.05 0.81 -13.27
N ALA A 110 -10.10 0.25 -14.02
CA ALA A 110 -10.27 -1.04 -14.66
C ALA A 110 -10.72 -2.11 -13.65
N ALA A 111 -11.79 -2.85 -13.95
CA ALA A 111 -12.37 -3.83 -13.03
C ALA A 111 -11.37 -4.89 -12.56
N SER A 112 -10.44 -5.31 -13.44
CA SER A 112 -9.34 -6.22 -13.07
C SER A 112 -8.38 -5.60 -12.06
N VAL A 113 -8.08 -4.32 -12.19
CA VAL A 113 -7.24 -3.57 -11.25
C VAL A 113 -7.94 -3.42 -9.91
N SER A 114 -9.20 -2.98 -9.90
CA SER A 114 -10.03 -2.84 -8.69
C SER A 114 -10.12 -4.17 -7.92
N PHE A 115 -10.40 -5.26 -8.62
CA PHE A 115 -10.45 -6.61 -8.04
C PHE A 115 -9.13 -7.00 -7.38
N TRP A 116 -8.00 -6.84 -8.06
CA TRP A 116 -6.72 -7.31 -7.53
C TRP A 116 -6.15 -6.42 -6.44
N ILE A 117 -6.38 -5.10 -6.48
CA ILE A 117 -6.04 -4.19 -5.37
C ILE A 117 -6.82 -4.58 -4.11
N SER A 118 -8.14 -4.71 -4.22
CA SER A 118 -8.98 -5.08 -3.08
C SER A 118 -8.59 -6.45 -2.51
N LYS A 119 -8.32 -7.41 -3.40
CA LYS A 119 -7.85 -8.75 -3.02
C LYS A 119 -6.50 -8.70 -2.30
N TYR A 120 -5.55 -7.93 -2.80
CA TYR A 120 -4.22 -7.80 -2.20
C TYR A 120 -4.28 -7.19 -0.81
N ILE A 121 -5.10 -6.16 -0.61
CA ILE A 121 -5.30 -5.53 0.71
C ILE A 121 -5.92 -6.55 1.69
N THR A 122 -6.99 -7.24 1.29
CA THR A 122 -7.69 -8.18 2.17
C THR A 122 -6.90 -9.41 2.54
N LEU A 123 -5.92 -9.80 1.72
CA LEU A 123 -5.01 -10.91 2.01
C LEU A 123 -4.02 -10.60 3.15
N ARG A 124 -3.82 -9.34 3.49
CA ARG A 124 -2.95 -8.93 4.61
C ARG A 124 -1.57 -9.59 4.59
N ASN A 125 -0.95 -9.66 3.41
CA ASN A 125 0.33 -10.33 3.19
C ASN A 125 0.33 -11.87 3.43
N ALA A 126 -0.83 -12.49 3.52
CA ALA A 126 -0.90 -13.95 3.71
C ALA A 126 -0.48 -14.73 2.46
N ARG A 127 -0.46 -14.08 1.28
CA ARG A 127 -0.14 -14.71 0.00
C ARG A 127 0.39 -13.71 -1.01
N ARG A 128 1.37 -14.14 -1.82
CA ARG A 128 1.89 -13.35 -2.93
C ARG A 128 0.84 -13.19 -4.03
N LEU A 129 0.76 -12.00 -4.62
CA LEU A 129 -0.18 -11.70 -5.70
C LEU A 129 0.10 -12.54 -6.95
N SER A 130 1.38 -12.70 -7.31
CA SER A 130 1.81 -13.52 -8.45
C SER A 130 1.50 -15.02 -8.31
N SER A 131 1.19 -15.50 -7.10
CA SER A 131 0.89 -16.91 -6.85
C SER A 131 -0.54 -17.35 -7.17
N PHE A 132 -1.41 -16.42 -7.61
CA PHE A 132 -2.78 -16.74 -7.95
C PHE A 132 -2.88 -17.45 -9.32
N PRO A 133 -3.54 -18.62 -9.40
CA PRO A 133 -3.59 -19.40 -10.63
C PRO A 133 -4.42 -18.74 -11.74
N ASN A 134 -5.40 -17.92 -11.39
CA ASN A 134 -6.32 -17.27 -12.33
C ASN A 134 -5.94 -15.81 -12.62
N LEU A 135 -4.70 -15.45 -12.36
CA LEU A 135 -4.20 -14.12 -12.68
C LEU A 135 -4.11 -13.96 -14.20
N LEU A 136 -4.76 -12.93 -14.73
CA LEU A 136 -4.71 -12.59 -16.14
C LEU A 136 -3.27 -12.35 -16.58
N GLU A 137 -2.92 -12.75 -17.81
CA GLU A 137 -1.55 -12.63 -18.33
C GLU A 137 -1.05 -11.17 -18.30
N GLU A 138 -1.91 -10.23 -18.66
CA GLU A 138 -1.63 -8.79 -18.63
C GLU A 138 -1.27 -8.25 -17.25
N LEU A 139 -1.73 -8.94 -16.17
CA LEU A 139 -1.48 -8.54 -14.78
C LEU A 139 -0.28 -9.26 -14.16
N ARG A 140 0.34 -10.22 -14.85
CA ARG A 140 1.45 -11.02 -14.29
C ARG A 140 2.66 -10.19 -13.96
N ARG A 141 3.00 -9.26 -14.84
CA ARG A 141 4.12 -8.35 -14.62
C ARG A 141 3.85 -7.44 -13.42
N PHE A 142 2.67 -6.80 -13.37
CA PHE A 142 2.23 -6.02 -12.21
C PHE A 142 2.36 -6.83 -10.91
N ALA A 143 1.82 -8.05 -10.89
CA ALA A 143 1.82 -8.87 -9.70
C ALA A 143 3.24 -9.23 -9.23
N ALA A 144 4.16 -9.54 -10.17
CA ALA A 144 5.55 -9.83 -9.85
C ALA A 144 6.30 -8.60 -9.31
N GLU A 145 6.11 -7.45 -9.93
CA GLU A 145 6.70 -6.18 -9.48
C GLU A 145 6.16 -5.77 -8.11
N GLN A 146 4.84 -5.89 -7.90
CA GLN A 146 4.22 -5.55 -6.63
C GLN A 146 4.63 -6.49 -5.50
N ASP A 147 4.82 -7.78 -5.78
CA ASP A 147 5.37 -8.72 -4.80
C ASP A 147 6.83 -8.43 -4.45
N ALA A 148 7.61 -7.88 -5.38
CA ALA A 148 8.98 -7.44 -5.14
C ALA A 148 9.04 -6.15 -4.32
N ILE A 149 8.11 -5.22 -4.55
CA ILE A 149 7.94 -4.00 -3.75
C ILE A 149 7.51 -4.39 -2.33
N GLY A 150 6.52 -5.28 -2.21
CA GLY A 150 6.02 -5.77 -0.94
C GLY A 150 4.66 -5.21 -0.56
N TRP A 151 3.98 -5.95 0.29
CA TRP A 151 2.64 -5.59 0.75
C TRP A 151 2.65 -4.40 1.71
N HIS A 152 3.69 -4.28 2.53
CA HIS A 152 3.82 -3.17 3.48
C HIS A 152 3.94 -1.86 2.73
N GLU A 153 4.87 -1.78 1.80
CA GLU A 153 5.11 -0.61 0.97
C GLU A 153 3.90 -0.28 0.09
N PHE A 154 3.17 -1.31 -0.39
CA PHE A 154 1.92 -1.07 -1.11
C PHE A 154 0.90 -0.31 -0.26
N THR A 155 0.73 -0.66 1.02
CA THR A 155 -0.20 0.03 1.92
C THR A 155 0.25 1.45 2.27
N GLU A 156 1.50 1.79 1.97
CA GLU A 156 2.11 3.11 2.14
C GLU A 156 2.22 3.90 0.83
N GLY A 157 1.66 3.37 -0.26
CA GLY A 157 1.60 4.03 -1.57
C GLY A 157 2.69 3.59 -2.55
N GLY A 158 3.52 2.60 -2.19
CA GLY A 158 4.50 1.98 -3.09
C GLY A 158 3.82 1.08 -4.12
N ILE A 159 3.30 1.68 -5.20
CA ILE A 159 2.56 0.99 -6.25
C ILE A 159 3.45 0.81 -7.48
N SER A 160 3.36 -0.36 -8.12
CA SER A 160 4.09 -0.68 -9.35
C SER A 160 3.69 0.24 -10.51
N LYS A 161 4.67 0.71 -11.28
CA LYS A 161 4.46 1.44 -12.54
C LYS A 161 3.61 0.67 -13.55
N ASP A 162 3.68 -0.65 -13.53
CA ASP A 162 2.91 -1.48 -14.46
C ASP A 162 1.40 -1.39 -14.16
N LEU A 163 1.00 -1.23 -12.89
CA LEU A 163 -0.40 -0.96 -12.54
C LEU A 163 -0.89 0.35 -13.16
N PHE A 164 -0.08 1.40 -13.08
CA PHE A 164 -0.42 2.69 -13.69
C PHE A 164 -0.54 2.57 -15.22
N ARG A 165 0.34 1.81 -15.87
CA ARG A 165 0.27 1.52 -17.31
C ARG A 165 -1.06 0.85 -17.66
N ILE A 166 -1.43 -0.21 -16.97
CA ILE A 166 -2.68 -0.95 -17.19
C ILE A 166 -3.90 -0.04 -17.04
N HIS A 167 -3.93 0.76 -15.98
CA HIS A 167 -5.04 1.68 -15.74
C HIS A 167 -5.13 2.76 -16.82
N ARG A 168 -4.01 3.33 -17.25
CA ARG A 168 -3.97 4.31 -18.34
C ARG A 168 -4.48 3.73 -19.64
N GLU A 169 -4.03 2.55 -20.04
CA GLU A 169 -4.49 1.86 -21.25
C GLU A 169 -6.02 1.61 -21.22
N HIS A 170 -6.55 1.28 -20.04
CA HIS A 170 -7.99 1.16 -19.84
C HIS A 170 -8.71 2.50 -20.07
N LEU A 171 -8.24 3.59 -19.46
CA LEU A 171 -8.83 4.92 -19.61
C LEU A 171 -8.80 5.39 -21.07
N GLU A 172 -7.69 5.19 -21.77
CA GLU A 172 -7.57 5.49 -23.21
C GLU A 172 -8.63 4.73 -24.03
N THR A 173 -8.91 3.48 -23.66
CA THR A 173 -9.93 2.66 -24.31
C THR A 173 -11.35 3.16 -24.02
N VAL A 174 -11.66 3.46 -22.77
CA VAL A 174 -13.01 3.88 -22.32
C VAL A 174 -13.34 5.29 -22.80
N GLN A 175 -12.39 6.21 -22.74
CA GLN A 175 -12.59 7.62 -23.08
C GLN A 175 -12.36 7.94 -24.55
N GLY A 176 -11.91 6.96 -25.34
CA GLY A 176 -11.63 7.16 -26.78
C GLY A 176 -10.49 8.15 -27.05
N ILE A 177 -9.65 8.42 -26.06
CA ILE A 177 -8.48 9.29 -26.18
C ILE A 177 -7.37 8.47 -26.82
N LYS A 178 -6.94 8.87 -28.02
CA LYS A 178 -5.76 8.32 -28.71
C LYS A 178 -4.58 9.22 -28.48
#